data_877a35093916b7dd7b2f11c321b3f078
#
_entry.id   877a35093916b7dd7b2f11c321b3f078
#
_cell.length_a   1.000
_cell.length_b   1.000
_cell.length_c   1.000
_cell.angle_alpha   90.00
_cell.angle_beta   90.00
_cell.angle_gamma   90.00
#
_symmetry.space_group_name_H-M   'P 1'
#
loop_
_entity.id
_entity.type
_entity.pdbx_description
1 polymer ?
#
loop_
_entity_poly.entity_id
_entity_poly.type
_entity_poly.pdbx_seq_one_letter_code
_entity_poly.pdbx_strand_id
1 'polypeptide(L)'
;MQERIAVNPNIHFGKPCVAGTRIPVQSVLELVSEGLSFEEIIQDYYPDLEIEDIRACIQYAIDVIVAGDLHLATYVQKTLLEK
;
A
#
# COMPACT_ATOMS: atom_id res chain seq x y z
N MET A 1 -13.42 -5.73 -0.85
CA MET A 1 -12.88 -4.65 -0.01
C MET A 1 -12.00 -5.21 1.08
N GLN A 2 -10.87 -4.57 1.34
CA GLN A 2 -9.93 -5.05 2.32
C GLN A 2 -10.38 -4.68 3.72
N GLU A 3 -10.67 -5.66 4.55
CA GLU A 3 -11.05 -5.41 5.94
C GLU A 3 -9.86 -4.97 6.78
N ARG A 4 -8.65 -5.28 6.36
CA ARG A 4 -7.44 -4.92 7.09
C ARG A 4 -6.92 -3.53 6.75
N ILE A 5 -7.53 -2.86 5.77
CA ILE A 5 -7.15 -1.51 5.38
C ILE A 5 -8.31 -0.58 5.66
N ALA A 6 -8.04 0.54 6.30
CA ALA A 6 -9.04 1.53 6.64
C ALA A 6 -8.64 2.90 6.14
N VAL A 7 -9.63 3.69 5.76
CA VAL A 7 -9.44 5.09 5.39
C VAL A 7 -10.31 5.91 6.32
N ASN A 8 -9.66 6.71 7.18
CA ASN A 8 -10.36 7.54 8.15
C ASN A 8 -9.89 8.99 7.94
N PRO A 9 -10.80 9.92 7.59
CA PRO A 9 -10.41 11.30 7.36
C PRO A 9 -9.74 11.97 8.55
N ASN A 10 -9.93 11.44 9.75
CA ASN A 10 -9.33 11.97 10.97
C ASN A 10 -7.96 11.38 11.29
N ILE A 11 -7.49 10.44 10.48
CA ILE A 11 -6.17 9.81 10.66
C ILE A 11 -5.37 10.04 9.39
N HIS A 12 -4.22 10.71 9.53
CA HIS A 12 -3.32 11.02 8.41
C HIS A 12 -4.04 11.63 7.21
N PHE A 13 -5.03 12.51 7.48
CA PHE A 13 -5.77 13.22 6.43
C PHE A 13 -6.44 12.26 5.43
N GLY A 14 -6.88 11.12 5.89
CA GLY A 14 -7.58 10.16 5.06
C GLY A 14 -6.69 9.23 4.25
N LYS A 15 -5.41 9.19 4.55
CA LYS A 15 -4.54 8.20 3.90
C LYS A 15 -4.91 6.80 4.36
N PRO A 16 -4.86 5.80 3.47
CA PRO A 16 -5.14 4.43 3.88
C PRO A 16 -4.10 3.94 4.88
N CYS A 17 -4.60 3.30 5.93
CA CYS A 17 -3.78 2.75 7.01
C CYS A 17 -4.20 1.32 7.28
N VAL A 18 -3.32 0.57 7.95
CA VAL A 18 -3.71 -0.74 8.45
C VAL A 18 -4.77 -0.54 9.52
N ALA A 19 -5.88 -1.25 9.41
CA ALA A 19 -7.03 -1.07 10.31
C ALA A 19 -6.62 -1.26 11.77
N GLY A 20 -7.11 -0.38 12.62
CA GLY A 20 -6.78 -0.41 14.04
C GLY A 20 -5.43 0.20 14.38
N THR A 21 -4.72 0.75 13.40
CA THR A 21 -3.42 1.37 13.62
C THR A 21 -3.36 2.72 12.93
N ARG A 22 -2.26 3.45 13.16
CA ARG A 22 -1.95 4.67 12.42
C ARG A 22 -0.84 4.43 11.41
N ILE A 23 -0.59 3.17 11.05
CA ILE A 23 0.47 2.79 10.13
C ILE A 23 -0.04 2.93 8.69
N PRO A 24 0.49 3.89 7.91
CA PRO A 24 0.04 4.09 6.53
C PRO A 24 0.45 2.90 5.64
N VAL A 25 -0.43 2.54 4.73
CA VAL A 25 -0.13 1.52 3.73
C VAL A 25 1.14 1.89 2.97
N GLN A 26 1.30 3.15 2.62
CA GLN A 26 2.47 3.63 1.88
C GLN A 26 3.77 3.30 2.61
N SER A 27 3.81 3.49 3.94
CA SER A 27 5.02 3.21 4.71
C SER A 27 5.40 1.74 4.67
N VAL A 28 4.40 0.86 4.75
CA VAL A 28 4.63 -0.58 4.64
C VAL A 28 5.17 -0.93 3.26
N LEU A 29 4.55 -0.37 2.21
CA LEU A 29 4.97 -0.64 0.84
C LEU A 29 6.39 -0.15 0.57
N GLU A 30 6.77 0.97 1.14
CA GLU A 30 8.13 1.48 1.00
C GLU A 30 9.16 0.51 1.57
N LEU A 31 8.87 -0.09 2.71
CA LEU A 31 9.76 -1.08 3.30
C LEU A 31 9.86 -2.34 2.44
N VAL A 32 8.73 -2.77 1.87
CA VAL A 32 8.73 -3.90 0.93
C VAL A 32 9.62 -3.56 -0.27
N SER A 33 9.50 -2.35 -0.79
CA SER A 33 10.26 -1.95 -1.97
C SER A 33 11.77 -1.83 -1.69
N GLU A 34 12.13 -1.63 -0.43
CA GLU A 34 13.53 -1.60 -0.03
C GLU A 34 14.13 -2.99 0.13
N GLY A 35 13.34 -4.03 -0.05
CA GLY A 35 13.82 -5.40 -0.02
C GLY A 35 13.71 -6.09 1.32
N LEU A 36 13.05 -5.47 2.30
CA LEU A 36 12.85 -6.14 3.59
C LEU A 36 11.85 -7.28 3.46
N SER A 37 12.12 -8.36 4.17
CA SER A 37 11.13 -9.44 4.25
C SER A 37 9.97 -9.01 5.14
N PHE A 38 8.85 -9.72 5.03
CA PHE A 38 7.70 -9.43 5.88
C PHE A 38 8.06 -9.57 7.35
N GLU A 39 8.83 -10.61 7.69
CA GLU A 39 9.30 -10.83 9.06
C GLU A 39 10.14 -9.68 9.56
N GLU A 40 11.04 -9.16 8.72
CA GLU A 40 11.87 -8.02 9.09
C GLU A 40 11.04 -6.76 9.34
N ILE A 41 10.03 -6.53 8.50
CA ILE A 41 9.14 -5.37 8.67
C ILE A 41 8.44 -5.46 10.02
N ILE A 42 7.92 -6.62 10.38
CA ILE A 42 7.22 -6.81 11.64
C ILE A 42 8.20 -6.69 12.81
N GLN A 43 9.32 -7.38 12.73
CA GLN A 43 10.26 -7.44 13.84
C GLN A 43 10.93 -6.10 14.12
N ASP A 44 11.32 -5.40 13.08
CA ASP A 44 12.18 -4.21 13.22
C ASP A 44 11.42 -2.89 13.17
N TYR A 45 10.22 -2.86 12.58
CA TYR A 45 9.48 -1.61 12.37
C TYR A 45 8.10 -1.60 13.00
N TYR A 46 7.30 -2.62 12.74
CA TYR A 46 5.89 -2.62 13.13
C TYR A 46 5.50 -3.93 13.81
N PRO A 47 5.93 -4.13 15.07
CA PRO A 47 5.68 -5.41 15.75
C PRO A 47 4.20 -5.72 15.98
N ASP A 48 3.32 -4.73 15.84
CA ASP A 48 1.88 -4.94 16.00
C ASP A 48 1.22 -5.49 14.74
N LEU A 49 1.94 -5.55 13.64
CA LEU A 49 1.38 -6.06 12.39
C LEU A 49 1.54 -7.57 12.30
N GLU A 50 0.64 -8.17 11.53
CA GLU A 50 0.73 -9.57 11.12
C GLU A 50 1.14 -9.63 9.66
N ILE A 51 1.61 -10.80 9.22
CA ILE A 51 1.96 -11.00 7.81
C ILE A 51 0.77 -10.68 6.91
N GLU A 52 -0.44 -11.05 7.34
CA GLU A 52 -1.64 -10.77 6.57
C GLU A 52 -1.89 -9.27 6.38
N ASP A 53 -1.46 -8.45 7.35
CA ASP A 53 -1.58 -7.00 7.22
C ASP A 53 -0.69 -6.47 6.10
N ILE A 54 0.52 -7.02 5.97
CA ILE A 54 1.44 -6.61 4.91
C ILE A 54 0.89 -7.05 3.55
N ARG A 55 0.37 -8.27 3.48
CA ARG A 55 -0.27 -8.75 2.24
C ARG A 55 -1.45 -7.89 1.86
N ALA A 56 -2.23 -7.45 2.84
CA ALA A 56 -3.38 -6.57 2.60
C ALA A 56 -2.93 -5.23 2.03
N CYS A 57 -1.80 -4.70 2.49
CA CYS A 57 -1.25 -3.46 1.94
C CYS A 57 -0.89 -3.63 0.47
N ILE A 58 -0.25 -4.74 0.13
CA ILE A 58 0.11 -5.03 -1.26
C ILE A 58 -1.15 -5.20 -2.11
N GLN A 59 -2.13 -5.95 -1.60
CA GLN A 59 -3.37 -6.15 -2.33
C GLN A 59 -4.12 -4.84 -2.53
N TYR A 60 -4.12 -3.97 -1.52
CA TYR A 60 -4.73 -2.65 -1.65
C TYR A 60 -4.10 -1.86 -2.80
N ALA A 61 -2.77 -1.89 -2.89
CA ALA A 61 -2.06 -1.20 -3.97
C ALA A 61 -2.46 -1.75 -5.34
N ILE A 62 -2.56 -3.07 -5.43
CA ILE A 62 -2.99 -3.72 -6.68
C ILE A 62 -4.41 -3.27 -7.03
N ASP A 63 -5.30 -3.27 -6.05
CA ASP A 63 -6.71 -2.89 -6.28
C ASP A 63 -6.82 -1.44 -6.74
N VAL A 64 -6.00 -0.55 -6.17
CA VAL A 64 -5.97 0.86 -6.58
C VAL A 64 -5.48 0.98 -8.03
N ILE A 65 -4.45 0.24 -8.38
CA ILE A 65 -3.92 0.25 -9.76
C ILE A 65 -4.97 -0.28 -10.73
N VAL A 66 -5.64 -1.35 -10.38
CA VAL A 66 -6.69 -1.92 -11.22
C VAL A 66 -7.84 -0.93 -11.40
N ALA A 67 -8.26 -0.27 -10.32
CA ALA A 67 -9.32 0.73 -10.39
C ALA A 67 -8.91 1.94 -11.23
N GLY A 68 -7.61 2.28 -11.24
CA GLY A 68 -7.07 3.37 -12.03
C GLY A 68 -6.48 2.94 -13.36
N ASP A 69 -6.89 1.80 -13.86
CA ASP A 69 -6.28 1.19 -15.05
C ASP A 69 -6.25 2.11 -16.25
N LEU A 70 -7.31 2.90 -16.43
CA LEU A 70 -7.40 3.83 -17.54
C LEU A 70 -6.29 4.89 -17.47
N HIS A 71 -6.01 5.38 -16.28
CA HIS A 71 -4.93 6.35 -16.09
C HIS A 71 -3.56 5.72 -16.33
N LEU A 72 -3.39 4.49 -15.89
CA LEU A 72 -2.15 3.76 -16.10
C LEU A 72 -1.90 3.55 -17.58
N ALA A 73 -2.92 3.13 -18.32
CA ALA A 73 -2.81 2.94 -19.77
C ALA A 73 -2.41 4.23 -20.47
N THR A 74 -3.00 5.35 -20.07
CA THR A 74 -2.66 6.65 -20.64
C THR A 74 -1.21 7.03 -20.35
N TYR A 75 -0.76 6.79 -19.14
CA TYR A 75 0.61 7.09 -18.75
C TYR A 75 1.62 6.27 -19.56
N VAL A 76 1.40 4.98 -19.68
CA VAL A 76 2.29 4.08 -20.43
C VAL A 76 2.34 4.50 -21.90
N GLN A 77 1.19 4.79 -22.49
CA GLN A 77 1.11 5.20 -23.88
C GLN A 77 1.86 6.50 -24.12
N LYS A 78 1.69 7.47 -23.23
CA LYS A 78 2.39 8.74 -23.33
C LYS A 78 3.90 8.55 -23.25
N THR A 79 4.37 7.71 -22.36
CA THR A 79 5.79 7.42 -22.22
C THR A 79 6.36 6.82 -23.49
N LEU A 80 5.64 5.91 -24.12
CA LEU A 80 6.07 5.30 -25.37
C LEU A 80 6.12 6.31 -26.52
N LEU A 81 5.16 7.23 -26.56
CA LEU A 81 5.09 8.22 -27.62
C LEU A 81 6.18 9.29 -27.49
N GLU A 82 6.68 9.52 -26.30
CA GLU A 82 7.72 10.52 -26.07
C GLU A 82 9.11 10.04 -26.49
N LYS A 83 9.22 8.79 -26.84
CA LYS A 83 10.46 8.26 -27.38
C LYS A 83 10.50 8.44 -28.89
#